data_54557699a1fddf423f758e8c5ca3b7c2
#
_entry.id   54557699a1fddf423f758e8c5ca3b7c2
#
_cell.length_a   1.000
_cell.length_b   1.000
_cell.length_c   1.000
_cell.angle_alpha   90.00
_cell.angle_beta   90.00
_cell.angle_gamma   90.00
#
_symmetry.space_group_name_H-M   'P 1'
#
loop_
_entity.id
_entity.type
_entity.pdbx_description
1 polymer ?
#
loop_
_entity_poly.entity_id
_entity_poly.type
_entity_poly.pdbx_seq_one_letter_code
_entity_poly.pdbx_strand_id
1 'polypeptide(L)' 'MPYINIKVTDEAVTKEQKRQLVEGATQLVVSILNKNPETTHVVIDEVPVDNWGVKGKLYSEL' A
#
# COMPACT_ATOMS: atom_id res chain seq x y z
N MET A 1 -17.69 -4.23 2.35
CA MET A 1 -16.88 -3.06 1.96
C MET A 1 -15.41 -3.36 2.23
N PRO A 2 -14.64 -3.76 1.23
CA PRO A 2 -13.23 -4.11 1.45
C PRO A 2 -12.36 -2.88 1.71
N TYR A 3 -11.36 -3.07 2.54
CA TYR A 3 -10.35 -2.06 2.83
C TYR A 3 -8.97 -2.71 2.73
N ILE A 4 -8.09 -2.09 1.96
CA ILE A 4 -6.73 -2.57 1.75
C ILE A 4 -5.78 -1.46 2.16
N ASN A 5 -4.81 -1.80 2.99
CA ASN A 5 -3.75 -0.87 3.36
C ASN A 5 -2.41 -1.37 2.83
N ILE A 6 -1.72 -0.52 2.11
CA ILE A 6 -0.40 -0.82 1.57
C ILE A 6 0.59 0.10 2.27
N LYS A 7 1.47 -0.47 3.09
CA LYS A 7 2.50 0.30 3.76
C LYS A 7 3.82 0.10 3.03
N VAL A 8 4.47 1.19 2.68
CA VAL A 8 5.78 1.17 2.04
C VAL A 8 6.69 2.17 2.73
N THR A 9 7.98 1.95 2.63
CA THR A 9 8.92 2.95 3.10
C THR A 9 8.84 4.18 2.20
N ASP A 10 9.06 5.36 2.80
CA ASP A 10 9.01 6.63 2.07
C ASP A 10 10.31 6.80 1.26
N GLU A 11 10.30 6.21 0.06
CA GLU A 11 11.45 6.19 -0.84
C GLU A 11 11.04 6.67 -2.24
N ALA A 12 10.35 7.79 -2.30
CA ALA A 12 9.99 8.47 -3.55
C ALA A 12 9.06 7.66 -4.46
N VAL A 13 8.02 7.07 -3.88
CA VAL A 13 6.96 6.44 -4.67
C VAL A 13 6.20 7.52 -5.42
N THR A 14 6.11 7.39 -6.75
CA THR A 14 5.48 8.40 -7.58
C THR A 14 3.95 8.31 -7.51
N LYS A 15 3.29 9.41 -7.89
CA LYS A 15 1.83 9.43 -7.98
C LYS A 15 1.31 8.39 -8.96
N GLU A 16 2.02 8.19 -10.07
CA GLU A 16 1.64 7.17 -11.06
C GLU A 16 1.75 5.76 -10.49
N GLN A 17 2.80 5.49 -9.73
CA GLN A 17 2.94 4.20 -9.06
C GLN A 17 1.82 3.97 -8.05
N LYS A 18 1.44 5.02 -7.30
CA LYS A 18 0.32 4.94 -6.37
C LYS A 18 -0.99 4.64 -7.09
N ARG A 19 -1.21 5.28 -8.24
CA ARG A 19 -2.40 5.02 -9.05
C ARG A 19 -2.45 3.55 -9.48
N GLN A 20 -1.33 3.00 -9.94
CA GLN A 20 -1.25 1.60 -10.34
C GLN A 20 -1.48 0.66 -9.16
N LEU A 21 -0.94 0.98 -7.98
CA LEU A 21 -1.15 0.18 -6.78
C LEU A 21 -2.64 0.14 -6.38
N VAL A 22 -3.30 1.30 -6.42
CA VAL A 22 -4.73 1.37 -6.09
C VAL A 22 -5.55 0.57 -7.10
N GLU A 23 -5.27 0.71 -8.38
CA GLU A 23 -5.98 -0.04 -9.42
C GLU A 23 -5.75 -1.55 -9.27
N GLY A 24 -4.51 -1.96 -9.07
CA GLY A 24 -4.17 -3.37 -8.95
C GLY A 24 -4.76 -4.01 -7.70
N ALA A 25 -4.68 -3.33 -6.57
CA ALA A 25 -5.24 -3.84 -5.31
C ALA A 25 -6.77 -3.97 -5.41
N THR A 26 -7.42 -2.97 -6.00
CA THR A 26 -8.87 -3.02 -6.23
C THR A 26 -9.24 -4.22 -7.11
N GLN A 27 -8.52 -4.39 -8.22
CA GLN A 27 -8.78 -5.48 -9.14
C GLN A 27 -8.60 -6.85 -8.49
N LEU A 28 -7.63 -6.95 -7.59
CA LEU A 28 -7.36 -8.19 -6.86
C LEU A 28 -8.58 -8.64 -6.04
N VAL A 29 -9.15 -7.75 -5.23
CA VAL A 29 -10.31 -8.12 -4.40
C VAL A 29 -11.59 -8.26 -5.21
N VAL A 30 -11.72 -7.51 -6.30
CA VAL A 30 -12.87 -7.66 -7.20
C VAL A 30 -12.85 -9.03 -7.86
N SER A 31 -11.72 -9.46 -8.38
CA SER A 31 -11.63 -10.71 -9.12
C SER A 31 -11.71 -11.95 -8.21
N ILE A 32 -11.14 -11.89 -7.01
CA ILE A 32 -11.11 -13.05 -6.11
C ILE A 32 -12.37 -13.14 -5.24
N LEU A 33 -12.81 -12.01 -4.69
CA LEU A 33 -13.92 -11.98 -3.74
C LEU A 33 -15.24 -11.50 -4.33
N ASN A 34 -15.24 -11.14 -5.61
CA ASN A 34 -16.43 -10.61 -6.28
C ASN A 34 -17.00 -9.38 -5.55
N LYS A 35 -16.12 -8.48 -5.11
CA LYS A 35 -16.53 -7.27 -4.41
C LYS A 35 -16.78 -6.14 -5.39
N ASN A 36 -17.57 -5.16 -4.94
CA ASN A 36 -17.89 -3.98 -5.73
C ASN A 36 -16.70 -3.02 -5.73
N PRO A 37 -16.14 -2.69 -6.90
CA PRO A 37 -15.01 -1.74 -6.95
C PRO A 37 -15.39 -0.35 -6.45
N GLU A 38 -16.65 0.04 -6.52
CA GLU A 38 -17.08 1.37 -6.06
C GLU A 38 -17.07 1.51 -4.55
N THR A 39 -17.04 0.41 -3.81
CA THR A 39 -16.98 0.42 -2.35
C THR A 39 -15.69 -0.17 -1.81
N THR A 40 -14.73 -0.42 -2.67
CA THR A 40 -13.41 -0.93 -2.27
C THR A 40 -12.48 0.25 -2.02
N HIS A 41 -11.91 0.30 -0.82
CA HIS A 41 -11.03 1.39 -0.40
C HIS A 41 -9.60 0.88 -0.33
N VAL A 42 -8.66 1.68 -0.85
CA VAL A 42 -7.23 1.37 -0.79
C VAL A 42 -6.52 2.59 -0.22
N VAL A 43 -5.73 2.37 0.81
CA VAL A 43 -4.94 3.42 1.45
C VAL A 43 -3.47 3.05 1.33
N ILE A 44 -2.65 4.00 0.91
CA ILE A 44 -1.21 3.84 0.81
C ILE A 44 -0.56 4.68 1.89
N ASP A 45 0.20 4.04 2.78
CA ASP A 45 0.96 4.71 3.82
C ASP A 45 2.44 4.71 3.44
N GLU A 46 2.99 5.90 3.28
CA GLU A 46 4.42 6.07 3.10
C GLU A 46 5.03 6.31 4.48
N VAL A 47 5.73 5.32 5.00
CA VAL A 47 6.26 5.36 6.36
C VAL A 47 7.71 5.86 6.32
N PRO A 48 8.05 6.90 7.09
CA PRO A 48 9.44 7.35 7.16
C PRO A 48 10.38 6.21 7.55
N VAL A 49 11.55 6.16 6.93
CA VAL A 49 12.50 5.07 7.17
C VAL A 49 12.97 5.01 8.62
N ASP A 50 12.90 6.12 9.35
CA ASP A 50 13.18 6.15 10.79
C ASP A 50 12.10 5.45 11.62
N ASN A 51 10.94 5.18 11.04
CA ASN A 51 9.83 4.53 11.72
C ASN A 51 9.66 3.08 11.26
N TRP A 52 10.58 2.58 10.45
CA TRP A 52 10.51 1.23 9.88
C TRP A 52 11.61 0.38 10.48
N GLY A 53 11.22 -0.65 11.24
CA GLY A 53 12.15 -1.57 11.87
C GLY A 53 12.18 -2.90 11.14
N VAL A 54 13.37 -3.43 10.93
CA VAL A 54 13.57 -4.76 10.36
C VAL A 54 14.83 -5.36 10.98
N LYS A 55 14.78 -6.64 11.31
CA LYS A 55 15.89 -7.36 11.94
C LYS A 55 16.32 -6.73 13.27
N GLY A 56 15.39 -6.09 13.97
CA GLY A 56 15.66 -5.44 15.25
C GLY A 56 16.39 -4.11 15.13
N LYS A 57 16.44 -3.52 13.93
CA LYS A 57 17.13 -2.25 13.68
C LYS A 57 16.24 -1.32 12.88
N LEU A 58 16.54 -0.04 12.96
CA LEU A 58 15.85 0.94 12.11
C LEU A 58 16.37 0.79 10.67
N TYR A 59 15.43 0.79 9.72
CA TYR A 59 15.77 0.65 8.31
C TYR A 59 16.72 1.76 7.85
N SER A 60 16.54 2.97 8.37
CA SER A 60 17.39 4.12 8.04
C SER A 60 18.86 3.95 8.43
N GLU A 61 19.14 3.00 9.32
CA GLU A 61 20.49 2.75 9.82
C GLU A 61 21.15 1.52 9.20
N LEU A 62 20.49 0.87 8.25
CA LEU A 62 21.03 -0.31 7.60
C LEU A 62 21.94 0.03 6.41
#